data_1805e88c6e6731dabda6427acb9713ef
#
_entry.id   1805e88c6e6731dabda6427acb9713ef
#
_cell.length_a   1.000
_cell.length_b   1.000
_cell.length_c   1.000
_cell.angle_alpha   90.00
_cell.angle_beta   90.00
_cell.angle_gamma   90.00
#
_symmetry.space_group_name_H-M   'P 1'
#
loop_
_entity.id
_entity.type
_entity.pdbx_description
1 polymer ?
#
loop_
_entity_poly.entity_id
_entity_poly.type
_entity_poly.pdbx_seq_one_letter_code
_entity_poly.pdbx_strand_id
1 'polypeptide(L)'
;MSDLKQDQARERKAVFKTISGQPVERLYTAESLGGDHAAEHPGFPGEFPFTRGIYPTMYRSRLWTMRQYAGFATAAESNKRYRYLLSKGQKGLSVAFDLPTQIGMDSDHALAAGEVGKVGVAIDSIEDMETLFAGIPLDTVSTSMTINATAAILLCLYVAVAKRQGASLGKLAGTVQNDVLKEYIARGTYIYPVGPAMRIVTDIFAWCRDALPRWNTISISGYHIREAGSTAVQEVAFTLADGIAYVQAALDAGLAVDDFAPQLSFFFNAHNDLLEEIAKFRAARRLWARIMKERFAAKDERSLMLRFHAQTAGSSLTAQQPENNIVRVGMQALAAVLGGCQSLHTNSLDEALALPTEDAALIALRTQQIIAQETGVANTIDPVAGSYAIESITSQIEAGARAYLNKIDALGGMRQAIESGYVQTEIQKSAFDYQRAVETREQMVVGVNDFQAEEERKIPTLSIDPALEREQVARLKALRSKRDSGKTAATLAELERRSRTSENLLPAILMAIENYATVGEISDTLRAVFGEYQESVVL
;
A
#
# COMPACT_ATOMS: atom_id res chain seq x y z
N MET A 1 -44.97 12.40 -1.12
CA MET A 1 -44.55 11.05 -0.66
C MET A 1 -45.40 9.90 -1.22
N SER A 2 -46.69 10.11 -1.61
CA SER A 2 -47.54 9.05 -2.18
C SER A 2 -47.10 8.58 -3.59
N ASP A 3 -46.55 9.48 -4.41
CA ASP A 3 -46.19 9.18 -5.80
C ASP A 3 -44.88 8.39 -5.95
N LEU A 4 -43.99 8.46 -4.94
CA LEU A 4 -42.70 7.74 -4.93
C LEU A 4 -42.85 6.21 -4.75
N LYS A 5 -43.95 5.75 -4.10
CA LYS A 5 -44.22 4.32 -3.90
C LYS A 5 -44.84 3.64 -5.14
N GLN A 6 -45.51 4.39 -6.01
CA GLN A 6 -46.12 3.83 -7.23
C GLN A 6 -45.10 3.58 -8.36
N ASP A 7 -43.93 4.24 -8.31
CA ASP A 7 -42.91 4.12 -9.38
C ASP A 7 -41.88 2.98 -9.15
N GLN A 8 -41.93 2.23 -8.04
CA GLN A 8 -41.04 1.08 -7.82
C GLN A 8 -41.16 0.01 -8.92
N ALA A 9 -42.32 -0.09 -9.54
CA ALA A 9 -42.58 -1.04 -10.65
C ALA A 9 -41.82 -0.71 -11.94
N ARG A 10 -41.18 0.47 -12.04
CA ARG A 10 -40.46 0.95 -13.25
C ARG A 10 -38.94 1.01 -13.08
N GLU A 11 -38.41 0.66 -11.93
CA GLU A 11 -36.97 0.62 -11.73
C GLU A 11 -36.34 -0.57 -12.46
N ARG A 12 -35.14 -0.37 -13.03
CA ARG A 12 -34.43 -1.40 -13.82
C ARG A 12 -33.98 -2.62 -12.99
N LYS A 13 -33.91 -2.49 -11.64
CA LYS A 13 -33.59 -3.55 -10.67
C LYS A 13 -34.48 -3.40 -9.44
N ALA A 14 -34.78 -4.51 -8.78
CA ALA A 14 -35.53 -4.52 -7.52
C ALA A 14 -34.73 -3.94 -6.34
N VAL A 15 -33.39 -4.12 -6.35
CA VAL A 15 -32.46 -3.62 -5.34
C VAL A 15 -31.20 -3.10 -6.03
N PHE A 16 -30.75 -1.93 -5.59
CA PHE A 16 -29.47 -1.36 -5.99
C PHE A 16 -28.47 -1.53 -4.83
N LYS A 17 -27.25 -1.95 -5.16
CA LYS A 17 -26.18 -2.16 -4.19
C LYS A 17 -24.86 -1.61 -4.72
N THR A 18 -23.97 -1.19 -3.82
CA THR A 18 -22.56 -0.92 -4.15
C THR A 18 -21.85 -2.23 -4.56
N ILE A 19 -20.63 -2.13 -5.09
CA ILE A 19 -19.79 -3.31 -5.37
C ILE A 19 -19.55 -4.14 -4.09
N SER A 20 -19.49 -3.48 -2.93
CA SER A 20 -19.36 -4.14 -1.62
C SER A 20 -20.68 -4.73 -1.09
N GLY A 21 -21.75 -4.76 -1.89
CA GLY A 21 -23.04 -5.33 -1.51
C GLY A 21 -23.90 -4.47 -0.61
N GLN A 22 -23.49 -3.24 -0.27
CA GLN A 22 -24.27 -2.33 0.56
C GLN A 22 -25.49 -1.80 -0.21
N PRO A 23 -26.69 -1.75 0.40
CA PRO A 23 -27.86 -1.17 -0.22
C PRO A 23 -27.62 0.31 -0.59
N VAL A 24 -28.08 0.71 -1.77
CA VAL A 24 -28.08 2.10 -2.23
C VAL A 24 -29.52 2.58 -2.33
N GLU A 25 -29.82 3.64 -1.58
CA GLU A 25 -31.15 4.24 -1.55
C GLU A 25 -31.42 4.96 -2.88
N ARG A 26 -32.69 4.97 -3.30
CA ARG A 26 -33.16 5.70 -4.49
C ARG A 26 -32.87 7.19 -4.39
N LEU A 27 -33.02 7.76 -3.20
CA LEU A 27 -32.80 9.16 -2.89
C LEU A 27 -32.31 9.29 -1.44
N TYR A 28 -31.25 10.03 -1.27
CA TYR A 28 -30.76 10.45 0.04
C TYR A 28 -31.25 11.87 0.34
N THR A 29 -31.75 12.08 1.56
CA THR A 29 -32.27 13.37 2.05
C THR A 29 -31.59 13.73 3.36
N ALA A 30 -31.90 14.90 3.94
CA ALA A 30 -31.41 15.25 5.26
C ALA A 30 -31.78 14.20 6.32
N GLU A 31 -32.94 13.54 6.18
CA GLU A 31 -33.40 12.47 7.09
C GLU A 31 -32.53 11.20 6.98
N SER A 32 -31.88 10.95 5.84
CA SER A 32 -30.98 9.82 5.63
C SER A 32 -29.70 9.91 6.46
N LEU A 33 -29.37 11.07 7.01
CA LEU A 33 -28.20 11.27 7.86
C LEU A 33 -28.42 10.81 9.31
N GLY A 34 -29.67 10.54 9.71
CA GLY A 34 -30.03 10.16 11.08
C GLY A 34 -30.02 11.35 12.06
N GLY A 35 -30.70 11.20 13.22
CA GLY A 35 -30.95 12.30 14.15
C GLY A 35 -29.71 13.00 14.70
N ASP A 36 -28.71 12.24 15.15
CA ASP A 36 -27.47 12.80 15.73
C ASP A 36 -26.43 13.22 14.68
N HIS A 37 -26.45 12.63 13.51
CA HIS A 37 -25.50 12.96 12.43
C HIS A 37 -25.95 14.15 11.58
N ALA A 38 -27.22 14.49 11.57
CA ALA A 38 -27.72 15.71 10.93
C ALA A 38 -27.18 16.99 11.60
N ALA A 39 -26.76 16.89 12.86
CA ALA A 39 -26.18 17.99 13.63
C ALA A 39 -24.64 18.06 13.55
N GLU A 40 -23.95 16.97 13.18
CA GLU A 40 -22.51 17.02 12.94
C GLU A 40 -22.24 17.62 11.55
N HIS A 41 -22.06 18.91 11.51
CA HIS A 41 -21.43 19.57 10.36
C HIS A 41 -20.14 18.81 10.05
N PRO A 42 -19.83 18.45 8.76
CA PRO A 42 -18.65 17.64 8.41
C PRO A 42 -17.30 18.29 8.80
N GLY A 43 -17.33 19.41 9.53
CA GLY A 43 -16.18 20.18 9.98
C GLY A 43 -15.50 20.93 8.84
N PHE A 44 -14.30 21.43 9.11
CA PHE A 44 -13.48 22.10 8.13
C PHE A 44 -12.27 21.23 7.74
N PRO A 45 -11.74 21.38 6.52
CA PRO A 45 -10.48 20.73 6.12
C PRO A 45 -9.35 21.13 7.06
N GLY A 46 -8.53 20.15 7.45
CA GLY A 46 -7.40 20.37 8.37
C GLY A 46 -7.77 20.37 9.86
N GLU A 47 -9.06 20.21 10.22
CA GLU A 47 -9.53 20.14 11.59
C GLU A 47 -10.01 18.73 11.95
N PHE A 48 -9.82 18.34 13.20
CA PHE A 48 -10.35 17.09 13.74
C PHE A 48 -11.88 16.99 13.48
N PRO A 49 -12.40 15.87 13.04
CA PRO A 49 -11.77 14.57 12.77
C PRO A 49 -11.27 14.37 11.33
N PHE A 50 -10.93 15.40 10.61
CA PHE A 50 -10.31 15.40 9.27
C PHE A 50 -11.17 14.77 8.16
N THR A 51 -12.47 14.70 8.32
CA THR A 51 -13.38 14.09 7.33
C THR A 51 -13.18 14.68 5.93
N ARG A 52 -13.01 16.01 5.84
CA ARG A 52 -12.88 16.77 4.60
C ARG A 52 -11.45 16.93 4.08
N GLY A 53 -10.47 16.33 4.75
CA GLY A 53 -9.06 16.40 4.39
C GLY A 53 -8.17 16.75 5.56
N ILE A 54 -6.91 16.31 5.50
CA ILE A 54 -5.94 16.47 6.60
C ILE A 54 -5.23 17.83 6.61
N TYR A 55 -5.35 18.61 5.54
CA TYR A 55 -4.75 19.94 5.45
C TYR A 55 -5.81 21.01 5.14
N PRO A 56 -5.66 22.24 5.68
CA PRO A 56 -6.64 23.32 5.45
C PRO A 56 -6.79 23.71 3.97
N THR A 57 -5.77 23.49 3.16
CA THR A 57 -5.71 23.91 1.76
C THR A 57 -5.62 22.75 0.76
N MET A 58 -5.40 21.52 1.25
CA MET A 58 -5.28 20.31 0.43
C MET A 58 -4.53 20.56 -0.90
N TYR A 59 -5.13 20.20 -2.04
CA TYR A 59 -4.49 20.32 -3.36
C TYR A 59 -4.30 21.75 -3.83
N ARG A 60 -4.95 22.74 -3.23
CA ARG A 60 -4.72 24.17 -3.55
C ARG A 60 -3.31 24.65 -3.20
N SER A 61 -2.69 24.06 -2.17
CA SER A 61 -1.28 24.32 -1.84
C SER A 61 -0.34 23.38 -2.55
N ARG A 62 -0.67 22.09 -2.60
CA ARG A 62 0.18 21.06 -3.18
C ARG A 62 -0.67 19.90 -3.70
N LEU A 63 -0.54 19.61 -4.98
CA LEU A 63 -1.12 18.42 -5.59
C LEU A 63 -0.56 17.15 -4.91
N TRP A 64 -1.29 16.05 -5.03
CA TRP A 64 -0.77 14.74 -4.61
C TRP A 64 0.53 14.40 -5.34
N THR A 65 1.36 13.60 -4.69
CA THR A 65 2.57 13.10 -5.33
C THR A 65 2.19 12.05 -6.36
N MET A 66 2.42 12.35 -7.64
CA MET A 66 2.22 11.39 -8.74
C MET A 66 3.37 10.39 -8.70
N ARG A 67 3.04 9.12 -8.54
CA ARG A 67 3.96 8.00 -8.51
C ARG A 67 3.52 6.95 -9.51
N GLN A 68 4.47 6.32 -10.18
CA GLN A 68 4.23 5.07 -10.89
C GLN A 68 5.03 3.98 -10.17
N TYR A 69 4.35 2.94 -9.74
CA TYR A 69 4.96 1.74 -9.19
C TYR A 69 5.74 1.05 -10.29
N ALA A 70 7.04 0.97 -10.16
CA ALA A 70 7.91 0.48 -11.20
C ALA A 70 9.11 -0.27 -10.60
N GLY A 71 9.51 -1.30 -11.29
CA GLY A 71 10.65 -2.15 -11.00
C GLY A 71 10.53 -3.41 -11.84
N PHE A 72 11.59 -3.79 -12.51
CA PHE A 72 11.65 -5.00 -13.30
C PHE A 72 13.10 -5.34 -13.62
N ALA A 73 13.36 -6.60 -13.86
CA ALA A 73 14.64 -7.09 -14.30
C ALA A 73 15.81 -6.66 -13.36
N THR A 74 16.80 -6.00 -13.89
CA THR A 74 17.99 -5.56 -13.15
C THR A 74 17.83 -4.14 -12.60
N ALA A 75 18.69 -3.79 -11.63
CA ALA A 75 18.80 -2.45 -11.10
C ALA A 75 19.08 -1.38 -12.19
N ALA A 76 19.88 -1.74 -13.21
CA ALA A 76 20.20 -0.85 -14.32
C ALA A 76 18.99 -0.55 -15.21
N GLU A 77 18.18 -1.56 -15.54
CA GLU A 77 16.98 -1.37 -16.36
C GLU A 77 15.92 -0.57 -15.59
N SER A 78 15.74 -0.87 -14.31
CA SER A 78 14.84 -0.10 -13.44
C SER A 78 15.31 1.35 -13.27
N ASN A 79 16.62 1.63 -13.15
CA ASN A 79 17.17 2.99 -13.11
C ASN A 79 16.82 3.78 -14.38
N LYS A 80 16.97 3.18 -15.57
CA LYS A 80 16.56 3.82 -16.84
C LYS A 80 15.09 4.22 -16.81
N ARG A 81 14.21 3.33 -16.35
CA ARG A 81 12.79 3.58 -16.23
C ARG A 81 12.50 4.72 -15.24
N TYR A 82 13.13 4.76 -14.08
CA TYR A 82 12.95 5.83 -13.10
C TYR A 82 13.37 7.20 -13.65
N ARG A 83 14.53 7.26 -14.30
CA ARG A 83 15.00 8.51 -14.93
C ARG A 83 14.07 8.97 -16.05
N TYR A 84 13.55 8.04 -16.83
CA TYR A 84 12.53 8.34 -17.85
C TYR A 84 11.27 8.93 -17.23
N LEU A 85 10.66 8.27 -16.24
CA LEU A 85 9.45 8.75 -15.60
C LEU A 85 9.64 10.12 -14.89
N LEU A 86 10.78 10.31 -14.22
CA LEU A 86 11.13 11.62 -13.64
C LEU A 86 11.21 12.70 -14.72
N SER A 87 11.78 12.41 -15.89
CA SER A 87 11.84 13.36 -17.03
C SER A 87 10.47 13.68 -17.62
N LYS A 88 9.46 12.82 -17.41
CA LYS A 88 8.06 13.02 -17.85
C LYS A 88 7.17 13.70 -16.80
N GLY A 89 7.76 14.14 -15.67
CA GLY A 89 7.07 14.93 -14.66
C GLY A 89 6.57 14.15 -13.45
N GLN A 90 6.97 12.88 -13.30
CA GLN A 90 6.79 12.14 -12.05
C GLN A 90 7.57 12.85 -10.93
N LYS A 91 6.97 12.95 -9.73
CA LYS A 91 7.55 13.74 -8.62
C LYS A 91 8.15 12.91 -7.48
N GLY A 92 8.00 11.60 -7.52
CA GLY A 92 8.56 10.68 -6.54
C GLY A 92 8.64 9.28 -7.12
N LEU A 93 9.54 8.47 -6.58
CA LEU A 93 9.73 7.09 -7.01
C LEU A 93 8.87 6.14 -6.17
N SER A 94 8.46 5.02 -6.80
CA SER A 94 7.85 3.88 -6.12
C SER A 94 8.50 2.61 -6.65
N VAL A 95 9.25 1.93 -5.77
CA VAL A 95 10.09 0.77 -6.12
C VAL A 95 9.33 -0.52 -5.91
N ALA A 96 9.20 -1.32 -6.98
CA ALA A 96 8.76 -2.70 -6.94
C ALA A 96 9.99 -3.62 -6.86
N PHE A 97 10.05 -4.48 -5.87
CA PHE A 97 11.09 -5.51 -5.72
C PHE A 97 10.57 -6.87 -6.17
N ASP A 98 11.46 -7.70 -6.70
CA ASP A 98 11.10 -9.05 -7.10
C ASP A 98 10.80 -9.97 -5.90
N LEU A 99 10.24 -11.14 -6.19
CA LEU A 99 9.84 -12.07 -5.14
C LEU A 99 11.02 -12.56 -4.29
N PRO A 100 12.19 -12.94 -4.84
CA PRO A 100 13.34 -13.32 -4.02
C PRO A 100 13.76 -12.24 -3.03
N THR A 101 13.88 -10.98 -3.48
CA THR A 101 14.18 -9.84 -2.60
C THR A 101 13.15 -9.68 -1.48
N GLN A 102 11.85 -9.87 -1.79
CA GLN A 102 10.76 -9.71 -0.83
C GLN A 102 10.78 -10.78 0.28
N ILE A 103 11.15 -12.03 -0.07
CA ILE A 103 11.22 -13.15 0.88
C ILE A 103 12.64 -13.41 1.41
N GLY A 104 13.57 -12.47 1.17
CA GLY A 104 14.92 -12.52 1.72
C GLY A 104 15.76 -13.69 1.20
N MET A 105 15.73 -13.90 -0.10
CA MET A 105 16.56 -14.85 -0.83
C MET A 105 17.43 -14.10 -1.82
N ASP A 106 18.69 -14.51 -1.94
CA ASP A 106 19.57 -14.00 -2.98
C ASP A 106 19.23 -14.63 -4.35
N SER A 107 19.57 -13.95 -5.43
CA SER A 107 19.22 -14.35 -6.80
C SER A 107 19.80 -15.71 -7.22
N ASP A 108 20.81 -16.24 -6.54
CA ASP A 108 21.38 -17.57 -6.79
C ASP A 108 20.79 -18.67 -5.88
N HIS A 109 19.81 -18.34 -5.05
CA HIS A 109 19.10 -19.33 -4.24
C HIS A 109 18.26 -20.26 -5.13
N ALA A 110 18.19 -21.55 -4.78
CA ALA A 110 17.51 -22.55 -5.61
C ALA A 110 16.01 -22.22 -5.86
N LEU A 111 15.33 -21.63 -4.87
CA LEU A 111 13.92 -21.22 -4.99
C LEU A 111 13.72 -19.88 -5.72
N ALA A 112 14.79 -19.14 -6.02
CA ALA A 112 14.73 -17.88 -6.75
C ALA A 112 14.69 -18.09 -8.28
N ALA A 113 15.07 -19.28 -8.74
CA ALA A 113 15.17 -19.57 -10.17
C ALA A 113 13.85 -19.31 -10.92
N GLY A 114 13.92 -18.49 -11.96
CA GLY A 114 12.76 -18.10 -12.77
C GLY A 114 11.89 -16.98 -12.17
N GLU A 115 12.20 -16.46 -10.98
CA GLU A 115 11.49 -15.34 -10.34
C GLU A 115 12.35 -14.07 -10.24
N VAL A 116 13.67 -14.17 -10.50
CA VAL A 116 14.60 -13.05 -10.43
C VAL A 116 14.25 -11.97 -11.46
N GLY A 117 13.94 -10.76 -10.98
CA GLY A 117 13.60 -9.62 -11.80
C GLY A 117 12.23 -9.67 -12.50
N LYS A 118 11.39 -10.69 -12.24
CA LYS A 118 10.16 -10.97 -13.00
C LYS A 118 9.03 -9.99 -12.70
N VAL A 119 8.76 -9.73 -11.42
CA VAL A 119 7.65 -8.86 -10.97
C VAL A 119 8.13 -7.62 -10.21
N GLY A 120 9.42 -7.35 -10.28
CA GLY A 120 10.08 -6.25 -9.60
C GLY A 120 11.58 -6.29 -9.87
N VAL A 121 12.33 -5.34 -9.31
CA VAL A 121 13.78 -5.29 -9.44
C VAL A 121 14.45 -6.24 -8.45
N ALA A 122 15.42 -7.02 -8.93
CA ALA A 122 16.27 -7.87 -8.11
C ALA A 122 17.32 -7.01 -7.38
N ILE A 123 17.40 -7.16 -6.05
CA ILE A 123 18.38 -6.49 -5.19
C ILE A 123 18.98 -7.52 -4.23
N ASP A 124 20.23 -7.90 -4.49
CA ASP A 124 20.98 -8.80 -3.61
C ASP A 124 21.86 -8.03 -2.62
N SER A 125 22.33 -6.84 -3.01
CA SER A 125 23.38 -6.14 -2.27
C SER A 125 23.34 -4.62 -2.43
N ILE A 126 24.27 -3.95 -1.73
CA ILE A 126 24.47 -2.50 -1.85
C ILE A 126 24.88 -2.08 -3.27
N GLU A 127 25.60 -2.91 -4.04
CA GLU A 127 26.01 -2.60 -5.43
C GLU A 127 24.79 -2.51 -6.35
N ASP A 128 23.78 -3.37 -6.15
CA ASP A 128 22.52 -3.30 -6.90
C ASP A 128 21.75 -2.03 -6.53
N MET A 129 21.68 -1.72 -5.24
CA MET A 129 20.98 -0.51 -4.77
C MET A 129 21.67 0.78 -5.24
N GLU A 130 23.00 0.82 -5.29
CA GLU A 130 23.76 1.93 -5.89
C GLU A 130 23.45 2.08 -7.38
N THR A 131 23.39 0.97 -8.10
CA THR A 131 23.03 0.95 -9.53
C THR A 131 21.60 1.45 -9.74
N LEU A 132 20.67 1.00 -8.90
CA LEU A 132 19.26 1.41 -8.96
C LEU A 132 19.07 2.92 -8.84
N PHE A 133 19.83 3.56 -7.95
CA PHE A 133 19.73 5.00 -7.69
C PHE A 133 20.85 5.83 -8.32
N ALA A 134 21.61 5.26 -9.26
CA ALA A 134 22.67 5.99 -9.95
C ALA A 134 22.15 7.24 -10.65
N GLY A 135 22.72 8.41 -10.32
CA GLY A 135 22.33 9.71 -10.88
C GLY A 135 20.97 10.23 -10.41
N ILE A 136 20.38 9.66 -9.36
CA ILE A 136 19.15 10.14 -8.72
C ILE A 136 19.50 10.68 -7.32
N PRO A 137 19.34 11.98 -7.06
CA PRO A 137 19.70 12.59 -5.77
C PRO A 137 18.65 12.22 -4.70
N LEU A 138 19.04 11.37 -3.74
CA LEU A 138 18.12 10.81 -2.75
C LEU A 138 17.62 11.82 -1.71
N ASP A 139 18.29 12.94 -1.52
CA ASP A 139 17.87 14.01 -0.61
C ASP A 139 16.86 14.99 -1.23
N THR A 140 16.55 14.86 -2.52
CA THR A 140 15.59 15.71 -3.24
C THR A 140 14.41 14.92 -3.81
N VAL A 141 14.59 13.64 -4.12
CA VAL A 141 13.55 12.77 -4.68
C VAL A 141 12.97 11.90 -3.57
N SER A 142 11.66 12.03 -3.33
CA SER A 142 10.97 11.16 -2.38
C SER A 142 10.82 9.74 -2.95
N THR A 143 11.25 8.73 -2.19
CA THR A 143 11.22 7.33 -2.62
C THR A 143 10.29 6.49 -1.73
N SER A 144 9.37 5.77 -2.34
CA SER A 144 8.55 4.74 -1.68
C SER A 144 9.09 3.36 -2.05
N MET A 145 9.22 2.48 -1.06
CA MET A 145 9.67 1.10 -1.24
C MET A 145 8.57 0.15 -0.79
N THR A 146 8.03 -0.62 -1.75
CA THR A 146 7.01 -1.63 -1.46
C THR A 146 7.70 -2.92 -1.04
N ILE A 147 8.02 -2.98 0.25
CA ILE A 147 8.77 -4.09 0.85
C ILE A 147 8.35 -4.26 2.32
N ASN A 148 8.23 -5.49 2.80
CA ASN A 148 7.66 -5.83 4.09
C ASN A 148 8.60 -6.69 4.95
N ALA A 149 8.69 -7.99 4.74
CA ALA A 149 9.51 -8.86 5.58
C ALA A 149 11.01 -8.47 5.59
N THR A 150 11.54 -7.98 4.47
CA THR A 150 12.92 -7.47 4.33
C THR A 150 13.02 -5.95 4.41
N ALA A 151 11.98 -5.26 4.90
CA ALA A 151 11.91 -3.79 4.94
C ALA A 151 13.10 -3.13 5.65
N ALA A 152 13.54 -3.69 6.79
CA ALA A 152 14.69 -3.18 7.53
C ALA A 152 15.99 -3.25 6.71
N ILE A 153 16.15 -4.33 5.94
CA ILE A 153 17.34 -4.54 5.10
C ILE A 153 17.35 -3.52 3.95
N LEU A 154 16.24 -3.40 3.21
CA LEU A 154 16.14 -2.50 2.07
C LEU A 154 16.22 -1.02 2.50
N LEU A 155 15.67 -0.67 3.66
CA LEU A 155 15.83 0.67 4.23
C LEU A 155 17.30 0.95 4.58
N CYS A 156 18.01 0.01 5.19
CA CYS A 156 19.43 0.16 5.49
C CYS A 156 20.28 0.22 4.21
N LEU A 157 19.96 -0.54 3.16
CA LEU A 157 20.59 -0.43 1.83
C LEU A 157 20.39 0.98 1.24
N TYR A 158 19.17 1.51 1.29
CA TYR A 158 18.88 2.86 0.82
C TYR A 158 19.66 3.92 1.59
N VAL A 159 19.74 3.80 2.91
CA VAL A 159 20.52 4.71 3.76
C VAL A 159 22.02 4.61 3.49
N ALA A 160 22.55 3.40 3.28
CA ALA A 160 23.96 3.22 2.93
C ALA A 160 24.32 3.89 1.59
N VAL A 161 23.43 3.76 0.58
CA VAL A 161 23.61 4.47 -0.71
C VAL A 161 23.51 5.98 -0.52
N ALA A 162 22.55 6.49 0.25
CA ALA A 162 22.42 7.91 0.53
C ALA A 162 23.70 8.48 1.21
N LYS A 163 24.28 7.76 2.18
CA LYS A 163 25.56 8.10 2.82
C LYS A 163 26.70 8.17 1.79
N ARG A 164 26.79 7.19 0.88
CA ARG A 164 27.80 7.19 -0.20
C ARG A 164 27.61 8.32 -1.20
N GLN A 165 26.38 8.76 -1.45
CA GLN A 165 26.07 9.95 -2.25
C GLN A 165 26.37 11.28 -1.50
N GLY A 166 26.72 11.25 -0.21
CA GLY A 166 26.92 12.44 0.62
C GLY A 166 25.60 13.13 1.01
N ALA A 167 24.47 12.46 0.88
CA ALA A 167 23.17 13.00 1.24
C ALA A 167 23.01 13.11 2.78
N SER A 168 22.38 14.19 3.23
CA SER A 168 22.02 14.34 4.65
C SER A 168 20.83 13.44 5.00
N LEU A 169 21.01 12.53 5.95
CA LEU A 169 19.97 11.60 6.38
C LEU A 169 18.69 12.32 6.86
N GLY A 170 18.83 13.45 7.56
CA GLY A 170 17.70 14.27 8.00
C GLY A 170 16.88 14.90 6.86
N LYS A 171 17.38 14.89 5.61
CA LYS A 171 16.66 15.35 4.43
C LYS A 171 15.95 14.23 3.68
N LEU A 172 16.34 12.97 3.91
CA LEU A 172 15.73 11.85 3.23
C LEU A 172 14.23 11.81 3.53
N ALA A 173 13.43 11.77 2.46
CA ALA A 173 11.98 11.72 2.55
C ALA A 173 11.47 10.56 1.69
N GLY A 174 10.66 9.72 2.27
CA GLY A 174 10.16 8.55 1.59
C GLY A 174 9.25 7.71 2.50
N THR A 175 9.06 6.47 2.09
CA THR A 175 8.23 5.50 2.81
C THR A 175 8.82 4.11 2.59
N VAL A 176 8.94 3.32 3.65
CA VAL A 176 9.04 1.87 3.54
C VAL A 176 7.70 1.27 3.93
N GLN A 177 7.19 0.30 3.15
CA GLN A 177 5.84 -0.22 3.41
C GLN A 177 5.77 -0.91 4.77
N ASN A 178 6.68 -1.85 5.07
CA ASN A 178 6.90 -2.40 6.42
C ASN A 178 5.62 -2.91 7.12
N ASP A 179 4.60 -3.25 6.35
CA ASP A 179 3.33 -3.78 6.84
C ASP A 179 3.35 -5.31 6.76
N VAL A 180 3.74 -5.94 7.86
CA VAL A 180 3.89 -7.40 7.89
C VAL A 180 2.56 -8.11 8.15
N LEU A 181 1.60 -7.51 8.87
CA LEU A 181 0.33 -8.17 9.21
C LEU A 181 -0.49 -8.50 7.97
N LYS A 182 -0.55 -7.59 6.99
CA LYS A 182 -1.25 -7.88 5.73
C LYS A 182 -0.64 -9.04 4.93
N GLU A 183 0.63 -9.36 5.15
CA GLU A 183 1.26 -10.51 4.49
C GLU A 183 0.64 -11.82 4.97
N TYR A 184 0.33 -11.92 6.26
CA TYR A 184 -0.37 -13.08 6.83
C TYR A 184 -1.87 -13.11 6.49
N ILE A 185 -2.43 -11.97 6.08
CA ILE A 185 -3.87 -11.84 5.74
C ILE A 185 -4.13 -12.18 4.27
N ALA A 186 -3.35 -11.59 3.34
CA ALA A 186 -3.75 -11.54 1.93
C ALA A 186 -2.63 -11.75 0.91
N ARG A 187 -1.35 -11.44 1.23
CA ARG A 187 -0.30 -11.40 0.21
C ARG A 187 0.67 -12.56 0.23
N GLY A 188 1.01 -13.11 1.40
CA GLY A 188 1.80 -14.33 1.55
C GLY A 188 3.33 -14.17 1.41
N THR A 189 3.89 -12.95 1.39
CA THR A 189 5.35 -12.73 1.32
C THR A 189 5.97 -12.47 2.70
N TYR A 190 5.60 -13.28 3.67
CA TYR A 190 6.16 -13.29 5.02
C TYR A 190 7.44 -14.16 5.09
N ILE A 191 8.27 -13.94 6.10
CA ILE A 191 9.44 -14.77 6.42
C ILE A 191 9.32 -15.29 7.85
N TYR A 192 9.31 -14.38 8.83
CA TYR A 192 9.38 -14.70 10.25
C TYR A 192 8.01 -14.89 10.88
N PRO A 193 7.90 -15.58 12.04
CA PRO A 193 6.69 -15.58 12.84
C PRO A 193 6.24 -14.15 13.21
N VAL A 194 4.94 -13.95 13.46
CA VAL A 194 4.34 -12.63 13.69
C VAL A 194 5.06 -11.82 14.79
N GLY A 195 5.43 -12.45 15.91
CA GLY A 195 6.11 -11.76 17.01
C GLY A 195 7.45 -11.12 16.60
N PRO A 196 8.44 -11.89 16.11
CA PRO A 196 9.69 -11.34 15.58
C PRO A 196 9.50 -10.34 14.44
N ALA A 197 8.55 -10.57 13.54
CA ALA A 197 8.24 -9.62 12.47
C ALA A 197 7.77 -8.27 13.04
N MET A 198 6.88 -8.26 14.01
CA MET A 198 6.42 -7.05 14.70
C MET A 198 7.55 -6.33 15.45
N ARG A 199 8.51 -7.07 16.04
CA ARG A 199 9.71 -6.47 16.64
C ARG A 199 10.52 -5.69 15.60
N ILE A 200 10.77 -6.26 14.41
CA ILE A 200 11.51 -5.56 13.35
C ILE A 200 10.78 -4.27 12.94
N VAL A 201 9.45 -4.28 12.87
CA VAL A 201 8.65 -3.08 12.59
C VAL A 201 8.89 -2.00 13.65
N THR A 202 8.82 -2.35 14.93
CA THR A 202 9.04 -1.37 16.03
C THR A 202 10.48 -0.89 16.11
N ASP A 203 11.45 -1.73 15.75
CA ASP A 203 12.85 -1.34 15.61
C ASP A 203 13.05 -0.26 14.54
N ILE A 204 12.34 -0.39 13.40
CA ILE A 204 12.33 0.65 12.34
C ILE A 204 11.73 1.96 12.89
N PHE A 205 10.62 1.90 13.65
CA PHE A 205 10.02 3.10 14.23
C PHE A 205 11.00 3.83 15.15
N ALA A 206 11.60 3.10 16.09
CA ALA A 206 12.54 3.65 17.05
C ALA A 206 13.79 4.26 16.37
N TRP A 207 14.35 3.55 15.40
CA TRP A 207 15.55 4.02 14.70
C TRP A 207 15.28 5.23 13.79
N CYS A 208 14.17 5.21 13.05
CA CYS A 208 13.83 6.31 12.15
C CYS A 208 13.48 7.61 12.88
N ARG A 209 12.90 7.54 14.09
CA ARG A 209 12.63 8.72 14.92
C ARG A 209 13.86 9.64 15.00
N ASP A 210 15.02 9.05 15.22
CA ASP A 210 16.27 9.79 15.45
C ASP A 210 17.09 9.97 14.16
N ALA A 211 17.18 8.93 13.32
CA ALA A 211 18.04 8.92 12.14
C ALA A 211 17.37 9.51 10.88
N LEU A 212 16.07 9.31 10.71
CA LEU A 212 15.30 9.67 9.50
C LEU A 212 13.98 10.40 9.84
N PRO A 213 14.01 11.59 10.43
CA PRO A 213 12.81 12.25 10.99
C PRO A 213 11.74 12.62 9.95
N ARG A 214 12.05 12.52 8.66
CA ARG A 214 11.11 12.81 7.56
C ARG A 214 10.64 11.55 6.81
N TRP A 215 11.03 10.37 7.32
CA TRP A 215 10.70 9.09 6.70
C TRP A 215 9.39 8.53 7.24
N ASN A 216 8.46 8.12 6.39
CA ASN A 216 7.31 7.36 6.82
C ASN A 216 7.76 5.91 7.09
N THR A 217 7.64 5.49 8.33
CA THR A 217 8.19 4.23 8.83
C THR A 217 7.36 3.01 8.48
N ILE A 218 6.10 3.26 8.08
CA ILE A 218 5.16 2.22 7.64
C ILE A 218 4.14 2.82 6.66
N SER A 219 3.60 1.97 5.80
CA SER A 219 2.42 2.25 4.99
C SER A 219 1.43 1.11 5.15
N ILE A 220 0.52 1.25 6.12
CA ILE A 220 -0.45 0.24 6.53
C ILE A 220 -1.45 0.01 5.41
N SER A 221 -1.57 -1.23 4.93
CA SER A 221 -1.98 -1.52 3.56
C SER A 221 -3.33 -2.24 3.48
N GLY A 222 -4.40 -1.50 3.25
CA GLY A 222 -5.69 -2.03 2.83
C GLY A 222 -5.73 -2.47 1.36
N TYR A 223 -4.83 -1.92 0.53
CA TYR A 223 -4.79 -2.22 -0.90
C TYR A 223 -4.81 -3.73 -1.20
N HIS A 224 -3.89 -4.49 -0.61
CA HIS A 224 -3.78 -5.94 -0.86
C HIS A 224 -4.97 -6.72 -0.30
N ILE A 225 -5.53 -6.27 0.82
CA ILE A 225 -6.76 -6.82 1.42
C ILE A 225 -7.93 -6.64 0.44
N ARG A 226 -8.04 -5.47 -0.19
CA ARG A 226 -9.07 -5.17 -1.19
C ARG A 226 -8.86 -5.98 -2.48
N GLU A 227 -7.63 -6.09 -2.95
CA GLU A 227 -7.26 -6.91 -4.12
C GLU A 227 -7.57 -8.40 -3.91
N ALA A 228 -7.51 -8.90 -2.67
CA ALA A 228 -7.93 -10.26 -2.30
C ALA A 228 -9.46 -10.45 -2.25
N GLY A 229 -10.25 -9.41 -2.49
CA GLY A 229 -11.71 -9.48 -2.63
C GLY A 229 -12.51 -9.00 -1.42
N SER A 230 -11.89 -8.27 -0.47
CA SER A 230 -12.64 -7.64 0.62
C SER A 230 -13.56 -6.53 0.13
N THR A 231 -14.58 -6.20 0.93
CA THR A 231 -15.43 -5.03 0.69
C THR A 231 -14.72 -3.74 1.11
N ALA A 232 -15.25 -2.57 0.72
CA ALA A 232 -14.75 -1.27 1.15
C ALA A 232 -14.78 -1.11 2.69
N VAL A 233 -15.82 -1.62 3.34
CA VAL A 233 -15.96 -1.64 4.81
C VAL A 233 -14.87 -2.50 5.46
N GLN A 234 -14.64 -3.70 4.93
CA GLN A 234 -13.61 -4.62 5.42
C GLN A 234 -12.21 -4.07 5.19
N GLU A 235 -11.95 -3.44 4.03
CA GLU A 235 -10.68 -2.78 3.76
C GLU A 235 -10.37 -1.73 4.84
N VAL A 236 -11.31 -0.83 5.15
CA VAL A 236 -11.13 0.16 6.22
C VAL A 236 -10.93 -0.52 7.57
N ALA A 237 -11.77 -1.47 7.91
CA ALA A 237 -11.76 -2.12 9.23
C ALA A 237 -10.44 -2.87 9.48
N PHE A 238 -10.01 -3.71 8.56
CA PHE A 238 -8.82 -4.54 8.73
C PHE A 238 -7.54 -3.71 8.67
N THR A 239 -7.48 -2.70 7.78
CA THR A 239 -6.36 -1.76 7.73
C THR A 239 -6.21 -0.98 9.03
N LEU A 240 -7.31 -0.49 9.60
CA LEU A 240 -7.25 0.24 10.87
C LEU A 240 -6.99 -0.70 12.06
N ALA A 241 -7.42 -1.95 12.00
CA ALA A 241 -7.07 -2.97 13.01
C ALA A 241 -5.57 -3.29 12.99
N ASP A 242 -4.95 -3.42 11.80
CA ASP A 242 -3.50 -3.52 11.66
C ASP A 242 -2.81 -2.29 12.25
N GLY A 243 -3.32 -1.08 11.94
CA GLY A 243 -2.84 0.17 12.50
C GLY A 243 -2.87 0.20 14.03
N ILE A 244 -3.97 -0.24 14.62
CA ILE A 244 -4.11 -0.37 16.08
C ILE A 244 -3.07 -1.32 16.64
N ALA A 245 -2.85 -2.47 15.99
CA ALA A 245 -1.86 -3.46 16.44
C ALA A 245 -0.43 -2.90 16.37
N TYR A 246 -0.08 -2.16 15.32
CA TYR A 246 1.24 -1.51 15.21
C TYR A 246 1.45 -0.41 16.24
N VAL A 247 0.46 0.43 16.48
CA VAL A 247 0.53 1.47 17.53
C VAL A 247 0.72 0.82 18.89
N GLN A 248 -0.06 -0.20 19.22
CA GLN A 248 0.05 -0.91 20.49
C GLN A 248 1.44 -1.56 20.66
N ALA A 249 1.96 -2.24 19.62
CA ALA A 249 3.29 -2.85 19.66
C ALA A 249 4.40 -1.81 19.88
N ALA A 250 4.28 -0.61 19.30
CA ALA A 250 5.24 0.47 19.51
C ALA A 250 5.19 1.01 20.96
N LEU A 251 3.98 1.15 21.53
CA LEU A 251 3.80 1.52 22.95
C LEU A 251 4.39 0.46 23.87
N ASP A 252 4.14 -0.82 23.60
CA ASP A 252 4.67 -1.94 24.38
C ASP A 252 6.20 -2.01 24.30
N ALA A 253 6.78 -1.56 23.17
CA ALA A 253 8.23 -1.39 23.01
C ALA A 253 8.80 -0.13 23.70
N GLY A 254 7.96 0.66 24.39
CA GLY A 254 8.37 1.83 25.18
C GLY A 254 8.44 3.15 24.41
N LEU A 255 7.91 3.22 23.19
CA LEU A 255 7.82 4.48 22.44
C LEU A 255 6.59 5.29 22.88
N ALA A 256 6.70 6.61 22.97
CA ALA A 256 5.53 7.46 23.15
C ALA A 256 4.77 7.63 21.82
N VAL A 257 3.44 7.68 21.88
CA VAL A 257 2.60 7.70 20.66
C VAL A 257 2.97 8.86 19.72
N ASP A 258 3.20 10.05 20.25
CA ASP A 258 3.50 11.25 19.46
C ASP A 258 4.94 11.27 18.92
N ASP A 259 5.81 10.34 19.34
CA ASP A 259 7.17 10.20 18.82
C ASP A 259 7.22 9.51 17.44
N PHE A 260 6.25 8.65 17.13
CA PHE A 260 6.23 7.86 15.88
C PHE A 260 4.96 8.03 15.04
N ALA A 261 3.80 8.28 15.68
CA ALA A 261 2.53 8.35 14.95
C ALA A 261 2.48 9.42 13.84
N PRO A 262 3.17 10.57 13.96
CA PRO A 262 3.28 11.53 12.84
C PRO A 262 3.92 10.95 11.57
N GLN A 263 4.67 9.84 11.64
CA GLN A 263 5.28 9.15 10.51
C GLN A 263 4.48 7.93 10.02
N LEU A 264 3.38 7.58 10.67
CA LEU A 264 2.49 6.55 10.15
C LEU A 264 1.84 7.02 8.84
N SER A 265 1.76 6.14 7.88
CA SER A 265 1.01 6.35 6.65
C SER A 265 0.20 5.12 6.29
N PHE A 266 -0.71 5.27 5.34
CA PHE A 266 -1.63 4.22 4.93
C PHE A 266 -1.59 4.03 3.42
N PHE A 267 -2.08 2.90 2.98
CA PHE A 267 -2.19 2.56 1.57
C PHE A 267 -3.54 1.91 1.29
N PHE A 268 -4.37 2.58 0.50
CA PHE A 268 -5.70 2.11 0.14
C PHE A 268 -5.84 1.84 -1.34
N ASN A 269 -6.76 0.96 -1.66
CA ASN A 269 -7.24 0.71 -3.01
C ASN A 269 -8.19 1.83 -3.45
N ALA A 270 -8.30 2.08 -4.75
CA ALA A 270 -9.36 2.86 -5.35
C ALA A 270 -10.07 2.01 -6.41
N HIS A 271 -11.27 1.54 -6.10
CA HIS A 271 -12.05 0.63 -6.93
C HIS A 271 -13.07 1.36 -7.83
N ASN A 272 -13.88 0.62 -8.57
CA ASN A 272 -14.78 1.17 -9.60
C ASN A 272 -16.00 1.92 -9.07
N ASP A 273 -16.46 1.66 -7.83
CA ASP A 273 -17.63 2.36 -7.28
C ASP A 273 -17.22 3.75 -6.77
N LEU A 274 -17.39 4.75 -7.65
CA LEU A 274 -16.92 6.11 -7.41
C LEU A 274 -17.40 6.70 -6.07
N LEU A 275 -18.68 6.56 -5.76
CA LEU A 275 -19.28 7.18 -4.57
C LEU A 275 -18.89 6.45 -3.30
N GLU A 276 -18.86 5.11 -3.33
CA GLU A 276 -18.40 4.28 -2.21
C GLU A 276 -16.92 4.54 -1.90
N GLU A 277 -16.07 4.64 -2.91
CA GLU A 277 -14.63 4.88 -2.72
C GLU A 277 -14.33 6.27 -2.15
N ILE A 278 -15.00 7.32 -2.63
CA ILE A 278 -14.89 8.67 -2.04
C ILE A 278 -15.28 8.64 -0.56
N ALA A 279 -16.42 8.03 -0.25
CA ALA A 279 -16.94 7.91 1.12
C ALA A 279 -16.03 7.07 2.00
N LYS A 280 -15.42 6.01 1.47
CA LYS A 280 -14.45 5.14 2.15
C LYS A 280 -13.26 5.92 2.69
N PHE A 281 -12.62 6.74 1.87
CA PHE A 281 -11.48 7.56 2.29
C PHE A 281 -11.85 8.60 3.35
N ARG A 282 -13.04 9.17 3.26
CA ARG A 282 -13.59 10.10 4.26
C ARG A 282 -13.83 9.38 5.59
N ALA A 283 -14.46 8.21 5.56
CA ALA A 283 -14.71 7.37 6.74
C ALA A 283 -13.42 6.92 7.42
N ALA A 284 -12.44 6.46 6.63
CA ALA A 284 -11.14 6.02 7.14
C ALA A 284 -10.41 7.12 7.92
N ARG A 285 -10.36 8.36 7.38
CA ARG A 285 -9.73 9.50 8.07
C ARG A 285 -10.44 9.83 9.38
N ARG A 286 -11.76 9.91 9.34
CA ARG A 286 -12.58 10.25 10.52
C ARG A 286 -12.45 9.21 11.62
N LEU A 287 -12.52 7.95 11.25
CA LEU A 287 -12.42 6.85 12.21
C LEU A 287 -11.01 6.75 12.82
N TRP A 288 -9.95 6.86 12.01
CA TRP A 288 -8.58 6.85 12.51
C TRP A 288 -8.30 7.98 13.49
N ALA A 289 -8.72 9.20 13.17
CA ALA A 289 -8.52 10.35 14.04
C ALA A 289 -9.17 10.13 15.43
N ARG A 290 -10.38 9.56 15.44
CA ARG A 290 -11.07 9.20 16.69
C ARG A 290 -10.32 8.09 17.45
N ILE A 291 -9.89 7.04 16.78
CA ILE A 291 -9.10 5.96 17.38
C ILE A 291 -7.83 6.51 18.05
N MET A 292 -7.05 7.31 17.36
CA MET A 292 -5.81 7.86 17.89
C MET A 292 -6.04 8.78 19.10
N LYS A 293 -7.10 9.58 19.07
CA LYS A 293 -7.47 10.48 20.16
C LYS A 293 -8.06 9.75 21.36
N GLU A 294 -9.01 8.84 21.13
CA GLU A 294 -9.81 8.24 22.18
C GLU A 294 -9.14 7.00 22.79
N ARG A 295 -8.51 6.16 21.97
CA ARG A 295 -7.87 4.91 22.43
C ARG A 295 -6.42 5.10 22.86
N PHE A 296 -5.66 5.92 22.12
CA PHE A 296 -4.23 6.11 22.35
C PHE A 296 -3.85 7.44 22.97
N ALA A 297 -4.83 8.32 23.20
CA ALA A 297 -4.66 9.63 23.84
C ALA A 297 -3.56 10.50 23.20
N ALA A 298 -3.36 10.37 21.87
CA ALA A 298 -2.42 11.17 21.11
C ALA A 298 -2.78 12.67 21.20
N LYS A 299 -1.76 13.52 21.35
CA LYS A 299 -1.89 14.96 21.57
C LYS A 299 -1.44 15.80 20.39
N ASP A 300 -0.42 15.33 19.64
CA ASP A 300 0.01 16.00 18.41
C ASP A 300 -1.07 15.78 17.33
N GLU A 301 -1.59 16.86 16.75
CA GLU A 301 -2.59 16.78 15.69
C GLU A 301 -2.13 15.95 14.50
N ARG A 302 -0.83 15.94 14.20
CA ARG A 302 -0.25 15.12 13.13
C ARG A 302 -0.36 13.62 13.42
N SER A 303 -0.38 13.22 14.69
CA SER A 303 -0.60 11.84 15.11
C SER A 303 -2.02 11.36 14.85
N LEU A 304 -2.99 12.29 14.75
CA LEU A 304 -4.39 12.01 14.48
C LEU A 304 -4.68 11.89 12.96
N MET A 305 -3.77 12.38 12.11
CA MET A 305 -3.97 12.46 10.66
C MET A 305 -3.74 11.11 9.99
N LEU A 306 -4.72 10.65 9.22
CA LEU A 306 -4.54 9.52 8.29
C LEU A 306 -4.05 10.05 6.95
N ARG A 307 -2.73 9.95 6.71
CA ARG A 307 -2.10 10.26 5.42
C ARG A 307 -2.02 8.98 4.61
N PHE A 308 -2.46 9.01 3.36
CA PHE A 308 -2.49 7.78 2.59
C PHE A 308 -2.03 7.95 1.14
N HIS A 309 -1.43 6.89 0.65
CA HIS A 309 -1.25 6.57 -0.75
C HIS A 309 -2.51 5.86 -1.26
N ALA A 310 -2.95 6.14 -2.47
CA ALA A 310 -3.95 5.35 -3.16
C ALA A 310 -3.35 4.72 -4.42
N GLN A 311 -3.79 3.51 -4.73
CA GLN A 311 -3.55 2.85 -6.01
C GLN A 311 -4.88 2.41 -6.59
N THR A 312 -5.05 2.59 -7.88
CA THR A 312 -6.22 2.09 -8.60
C THR A 312 -6.26 0.57 -8.56
N ALA A 313 -7.46 -0.02 -8.54
CA ALA A 313 -7.66 -1.46 -8.35
C ALA A 313 -7.15 -2.28 -9.53
N GLY A 314 -6.09 -3.07 -9.33
CA GLY A 314 -5.60 -4.02 -10.33
C GLY A 314 -6.59 -5.14 -10.60
N SER A 315 -7.21 -5.69 -9.54
CA SER A 315 -8.20 -6.76 -9.63
C SER A 315 -9.46 -6.42 -10.45
N SER A 316 -9.73 -5.14 -10.69
CA SER A 316 -10.84 -4.67 -11.52
C SER A 316 -10.51 -4.56 -13.01
N LEU A 317 -9.23 -4.67 -13.37
CA LEU A 317 -8.78 -4.55 -14.76
C LEU A 317 -8.86 -5.91 -15.46
N THR A 318 -9.18 -5.86 -16.76
CA THR A 318 -9.49 -7.06 -17.52
C THR A 318 -8.53 -7.24 -18.69
N ALA A 319 -8.22 -8.50 -19.01
CA ALA A 319 -7.47 -8.86 -20.20
C ALA A 319 -8.30 -8.64 -21.47
N GLN A 320 -9.64 -8.76 -21.34
CA GLN A 320 -10.58 -8.52 -22.42
C GLN A 320 -10.72 -7.01 -22.65
N GLN A 321 -10.61 -6.57 -23.90
CA GLN A 321 -10.73 -5.16 -24.30
C GLN A 321 -9.86 -4.25 -23.42
N PRO A 322 -8.53 -4.44 -23.38
CA PRO A 322 -7.64 -3.81 -22.39
C PRO A 322 -7.62 -2.28 -22.46
N GLU A 323 -7.95 -1.68 -23.61
CA GLU A 323 -8.05 -0.22 -23.72
C GLU A 323 -9.13 0.38 -22.82
N ASN A 324 -10.19 -0.38 -22.48
CA ASN A 324 -11.22 0.07 -21.53
C ASN A 324 -10.67 0.25 -20.11
N ASN A 325 -9.53 -0.37 -19.80
CA ASN A 325 -8.87 -0.19 -18.52
C ASN A 325 -8.41 1.27 -18.30
N ILE A 326 -8.10 2.02 -19.36
CA ILE A 326 -7.78 3.46 -19.26
C ILE A 326 -8.95 4.21 -18.64
N VAL A 327 -10.18 3.91 -19.04
CA VAL A 327 -11.39 4.55 -18.51
C VAL A 327 -11.63 4.13 -17.06
N ARG A 328 -11.49 2.83 -16.74
CA ARG A 328 -11.63 2.33 -15.37
C ARG A 328 -10.65 3.02 -14.42
N VAL A 329 -9.38 3.04 -14.80
CA VAL A 329 -8.31 3.70 -14.03
C VAL A 329 -8.55 5.20 -13.87
N GLY A 330 -9.07 5.86 -14.92
CA GLY A 330 -9.44 7.28 -14.86
C GLY A 330 -10.48 7.57 -13.79
N MET A 331 -11.55 6.75 -13.71
CA MET A 331 -12.62 6.90 -12.72
C MET A 331 -12.12 6.57 -11.29
N GLN A 332 -11.33 5.51 -11.13
CA GLN A 332 -10.73 5.13 -9.86
C GLN A 332 -9.77 6.21 -9.34
N ALA A 333 -8.93 6.76 -10.22
CA ALA A 333 -8.02 7.85 -9.87
C ALA A 333 -8.79 9.12 -9.46
N LEU A 334 -9.90 9.41 -10.13
CA LEU A 334 -10.79 10.52 -9.77
C LEU A 334 -11.41 10.29 -8.38
N ALA A 335 -11.84 9.08 -8.06
CA ALA A 335 -12.33 8.73 -6.72
C ALA A 335 -11.26 8.96 -5.64
N ALA A 336 -10.02 8.53 -5.87
CA ALA A 336 -8.91 8.75 -4.95
C ALA A 336 -8.60 10.23 -4.71
N VAL A 337 -8.65 11.05 -5.77
CA VAL A 337 -8.44 12.50 -5.70
C VAL A 337 -9.57 13.19 -4.95
N LEU A 338 -10.83 12.92 -5.29
CA LEU A 338 -11.98 13.42 -4.55
C LEU A 338 -12.01 12.93 -3.10
N GLY A 339 -11.47 11.75 -2.86
CA GLY A 339 -11.23 11.19 -1.53
C GLY A 339 -10.08 11.82 -0.76
N GLY A 340 -9.23 12.64 -1.38
CA GLY A 340 -8.19 13.43 -0.70
C GLY A 340 -6.87 12.69 -0.42
N CYS A 341 -6.39 11.84 -1.32
CA CYS A 341 -5.12 11.12 -1.20
C CYS A 341 -3.90 12.05 -1.23
N GLN A 342 -2.79 11.67 -0.56
CA GLN A 342 -1.53 12.42 -0.57
C GLN A 342 -0.59 11.97 -1.67
N SER A 343 -0.72 10.74 -2.14
CA SER A 343 -0.03 10.25 -3.33
C SER A 343 -0.91 9.24 -4.07
N LEU A 344 -0.65 9.07 -5.36
CA LEU A 344 -1.45 8.22 -6.23
C LEU A 344 -0.57 7.46 -7.21
N HIS A 345 -0.87 6.17 -7.38
CA HIS A 345 -0.46 5.34 -8.50
C HIS A 345 -1.68 4.98 -9.35
N THR A 346 -1.54 5.08 -10.64
CA THR A 346 -2.51 4.62 -11.64
C THR A 346 -1.96 3.40 -12.37
N ASN A 347 -2.69 2.29 -12.30
CA ASN A 347 -2.32 1.08 -13.04
C ASN A 347 -2.38 1.34 -14.54
N SER A 348 -1.58 0.63 -15.30
CA SER A 348 -1.56 0.73 -16.75
C SER A 348 -2.62 -0.15 -17.41
N LEU A 349 -2.92 0.12 -18.66
CA LEU A 349 -3.96 -0.61 -19.40
C LEU A 349 -3.64 -2.11 -19.59
N ASP A 350 -2.36 -2.47 -19.53
CA ASP A 350 -1.82 -3.82 -19.70
C ASP A 350 -1.63 -4.59 -18.36
N GLU A 351 -2.06 -4.01 -17.23
CA GLU A 351 -1.90 -4.58 -15.88
C GLU A 351 -2.40 -6.02 -15.74
N ALA A 352 -3.52 -6.35 -16.40
CA ALA A 352 -4.09 -7.70 -16.37
C ALA A 352 -3.31 -8.71 -17.26
N LEU A 353 -2.32 -8.25 -18.03
CA LEU A 353 -1.61 -9.06 -19.01
C LEU A 353 -0.12 -9.24 -18.66
N ALA A 354 0.55 -8.15 -18.25
CA ALA A 354 1.99 -8.13 -18.00
C ALA A 354 2.40 -6.88 -17.23
N LEU A 355 3.70 -6.77 -16.92
CA LEU A 355 4.29 -5.51 -16.48
C LEU A 355 4.13 -4.42 -17.55
N PRO A 356 4.01 -3.14 -17.14
CA PRO A 356 3.65 -2.07 -18.07
C PRO A 356 4.73 -1.80 -19.11
N THR A 357 4.30 -1.68 -20.36
CA THR A 357 5.12 -1.10 -21.42
C THR A 357 5.40 0.38 -21.12
N GLU A 358 6.37 0.99 -21.84
CA GLU A 358 6.69 2.41 -21.67
C GLU A 358 5.51 3.32 -22.01
N ASP A 359 4.82 3.03 -23.11
CA ASP A 359 3.65 3.78 -23.56
C ASP A 359 2.47 3.63 -22.58
N ALA A 360 2.19 2.42 -22.12
CA ALA A 360 1.14 2.17 -21.14
C ALA A 360 1.41 2.89 -19.81
N ALA A 361 2.64 2.87 -19.32
CA ALA A 361 3.04 3.60 -18.12
C ALA A 361 2.93 5.14 -18.30
N LEU A 362 3.23 5.64 -19.51
CA LEU A 362 3.08 7.06 -19.83
C LEU A 362 1.61 7.46 -19.82
N ILE A 363 0.70 6.68 -20.44
CA ILE A 363 -0.74 6.94 -20.43
C ILE A 363 -1.26 6.96 -18.99
N ALA A 364 -0.86 5.99 -18.16
CA ALA A 364 -1.24 5.94 -16.76
C ALA A 364 -0.79 7.21 -15.99
N LEU A 365 0.41 7.71 -16.22
CA LEU A 365 0.87 8.97 -15.65
C LEU A 365 0.08 10.17 -16.18
N ARG A 366 -0.22 10.22 -17.48
CA ARG A 366 -1.02 11.29 -18.11
C ARG A 366 -2.43 11.35 -17.53
N THR A 367 -3.04 10.21 -17.18
CA THR A 367 -4.34 10.15 -16.50
C THR A 367 -4.33 11.01 -15.22
N GLN A 368 -3.31 10.89 -14.37
CA GLN A 368 -3.18 11.73 -13.18
C GLN A 368 -2.99 13.21 -13.53
N GLN A 369 -2.20 13.49 -14.55
CA GLN A 369 -1.91 14.88 -14.98
C GLN A 369 -3.16 15.56 -15.56
N ILE A 370 -3.98 14.86 -16.34
CA ILE A 370 -5.26 15.35 -16.85
C ILE A 370 -6.20 15.67 -15.68
N ILE A 371 -6.37 14.75 -14.72
CA ILE A 371 -7.20 15.00 -13.54
C ILE A 371 -6.69 16.24 -12.78
N ALA A 372 -5.40 16.41 -12.63
CA ALA A 372 -4.82 17.53 -11.89
C ALA A 372 -4.97 18.88 -12.58
N GLN A 373 -4.88 18.94 -13.92
CA GLN A 373 -4.72 20.18 -14.66
C GLN A 373 -5.98 20.60 -15.44
N GLU A 374 -6.81 19.64 -15.87
CA GLU A 374 -7.89 19.94 -16.81
C GLU A 374 -9.29 19.85 -16.18
N THR A 375 -9.47 19.05 -15.10
CA THR A 375 -10.81 18.79 -14.54
C THR A 375 -11.29 19.84 -13.54
N GLY A 376 -10.40 20.66 -12.98
CA GLY A 376 -10.73 21.64 -11.95
C GLY A 376 -10.95 21.07 -10.54
N VAL A 377 -10.92 19.74 -10.33
CA VAL A 377 -11.18 19.11 -9.02
C VAL A 377 -10.16 19.48 -7.95
N ALA A 378 -8.94 19.88 -8.34
CA ALA A 378 -7.90 20.36 -7.44
C ALA A 378 -8.03 21.83 -7.02
N ASN A 379 -8.98 22.58 -7.62
CA ASN A 379 -9.16 24.02 -7.39
C ASN A 379 -10.00 24.33 -6.15
N THR A 380 -10.68 23.35 -5.59
CA THR A 380 -11.43 23.46 -4.33
C THR A 380 -11.17 22.26 -3.43
N ILE A 381 -11.62 22.33 -2.19
CA ILE A 381 -11.38 21.30 -1.19
C ILE A 381 -12.68 20.56 -0.95
N ASP A 382 -12.63 19.21 -1.03
CA ASP A 382 -13.77 18.33 -0.78
C ASP A 382 -15.06 18.81 -1.48
N PRO A 383 -15.04 18.86 -2.84
CA PRO A 383 -16.16 19.45 -3.61
C PRO A 383 -17.47 18.64 -3.50
N VAL A 384 -17.42 17.44 -2.95
CA VAL A 384 -18.57 16.54 -2.78
C VAL A 384 -19.15 16.61 -1.35
N ALA A 385 -18.55 17.38 -0.44
CA ALA A 385 -19.05 17.56 0.90
C ALA A 385 -20.45 18.17 0.91
N GLY A 386 -21.28 17.71 1.83
CA GLY A 386 -22.68 18.12 1.95
C GLY A 386 -23.63 17.40 0.98
N SER A 387 -23.13 16.54 0.10
CA SER A 387 -23.97 15.59 -0.61
C SER A 387 -24.56 14.60 0.40
N TYR A 388 -25.87 14.54 0.50
CA TYR A 388 -26.55 13.60 1.40
C TYR A 388 -26.12 12.14 1.15
N ALA A 389 -25.92 11.75 -0.11
CA ALA A 389 -25.44 10.43 -0.47
C ALA A 389 -24.03 10.18 0.08
N ILE A 390 -23.08 11.07 -0.18
CA ILE A 390 -21.68 10.92 0.28
C ILE A 390 -21.61 10.89 1.81
N GLU A 391 -22.29 11.79 2.51
CA GLU A 391 -22.25 11.84 3.98
C GLU A 391 -22.90 10.58 4.58
N SER A 392 -24.01 10.10 4.00
CA SER A 392 -24.69 8.87 4.45
C SER A 392 -23.81 7.64 4.24
N ILE A 393 -23.25 7.47 3.04
CA ILE A 393 -22.36 6.32 2.73
C ILE A 393 -21.10 6.39 3.62
N THR A 394 -20.53 7.58 3.85
CA THR A 394 -19.39 7.77 4.77
C THR A 394 -19.70 7.25 6.17
N SER A 395 -20.90 7.59 6.69
CA SER A 395 -21.35 7.17 8.02
C SER A 395 -21.64 5.66 8.08
N GLN A 396 -22.21 5.09 7.03
CA GLN A 396 -22.45 3.64 6.93
C GLN A 396 -21.15 2.85 6.91
N ILE A 397 -20.14 3.28 6.13
CA ILE A 397 -18.83 2.63 6.09
C ILE A 397 -18.15 2.72 7.46
N GLU A 398 -18.19 3.90 8.12
CA GLU A 398 -17.61 4.03 9.47
C GLU A 398 -18.30 3.09 10.48
N ALA A 399 -19.62 3.04 10.49
CA ALA A 399 -20.38 2.17 11.39
C ALA A 399 -20.06 0.68 11.15
N GLY A 400 -20.02 0.25 9.88
CA GLY A 400 -19.64 -1.12 9.51
C GLY A 400 -18.21 -1.46 9.93
N ALA A 401 -17.26 -0.55 9.69
CA ALA A 401 -15.86 -0.73 10.09
C ALA A 401 -15.72 -0.83 11.62
N ARG A 402 -16.44 0.00 12.40
CA ARG A 402 -16.48 -0.10 13.87
C ARG A 402 -17.00 -1.46 14.35
N ALA A 403 -18.01 -2.01 13.70
CA ALA A 403 -18.52 -3.34 14.05
C ALA A 403 -17.45 -4.43 13.88
N TYR A 404 -16.68 -4.39 12.80
CA TYR A 404 -15.54 -5.30 12.61
C TYR A 404 -14.43 -5.08 13.64
N LEU A 405 -14.06 -3.82 13.94
CA LEU A 405 -13.07 -3.49 14.97
C LEU A 405 -13.47 -4.04 16.33
N ASN A 406 -14.73 -3.87 16.74
CA ASN A 406 -15.25 -4.40 17.99
C ASN A 406 -15.18 -5.94 18.03
N LYS A 407 -15.45 -6.59 16.91
CA LYS A 407 -15.33 -8.06 16.79
C LYS A 407 -13.88 -8.52 16.93
N ILE A 408 -12.95 -7.82 16.28
CA ILE A 408 -11.51 -8.11 16.35
C ILE A 408 -11.00 -7.88 17.79
N ASP A 409 -11.41 -6.80 18.46
CA ASP A 409 -11.07 -6.56 19.85
C ASP A 409 -11.58 -7.67 20.77
N ALA A 410 -12.83 -8.15 20.55
CA ALA A 410 -13.39 -9.27 21.30
C ALA A 410 -12.66 -10.61 21.08
N LEU A 411 -11.97 -10.78 19.94
CA LEU A 411 -11.11 -11.93 19.66
C LEU A 411 -9.72 -11.83 20.31
N GLY A 412 -9.39 -10.69 20.92
CA GLY A 412 -8.08 -10.43 21.54
C GLY A 412 -7.14 -9.59 20.68
N GLY A 413 -7.68 -8.92 19.64
CA GLY A 413 -6.95 -8.05 18.74
C GLY A 413 -6.61 -8.69 17.40
N MET A 414 -5.95 -7.90 16.52
CA MET A 414 -5.72 -8.28 15.12
C MET A 414 -4.84 -9.53 14.99
N ARG A 415 -3.82 -9.67 15.82
CA ARG A 415 -2.96 -10.86 15.81
C ARG A 415 -3.77 -12.16 16.00
N GLN A 416 -4.62 -12.20 17.04
CA GLN A 416 -5.48 -13.35 17.33
C GLN A 416 -6.52 -13.58 16.23
N ALA A 417 -7.05 -12.50 15.65
CA ALA A 417 -7.99 -12.59 14.53
C ALA A 417 -7.33 -13.19 13.27
N ILE A 418 -6.04 -12.90 13.01
CA ILE A 418 -5.26 -13.52 11.93
C ILE A 418 -4.97 -14.99 12.26
N GLU A 419 -4.43 -15.27 13.46
CA GLU A 419 -4.08 -16.63 13.89
C GLU A 419 -5.29 -17.59 13.92
N SER A 420 -6.50 -17.06 14.19
CA SER A 420 -7.75 -17.84 14.14
C SER A 420 -8.33 -17.99 12.74
N GLY A 421 -7.77 -17.36 11.71
CA GLY A 421 -8.28 -17.36 10.35
C GLY A 421 -9.55 -16.51 10.13
N TYR A 422 -9.99 -15.76 11.13
CA TYR A 422 -11.22 -14.96 11.05
C TYR A 422 -11.18 -13.95 9.90
N VAL A 423 -10.09 -13.19 9.79
CA VAL A 423 -9.95 -12.14 8.77
C VAL A 423 -9.94 -12.75 7.36
N GLN A 424 -9.16 -13.82 7.17
CA GLN A 424 -9.07 -14.54 5.90
C GLN A 424 -10.42 -15.10 5.46
N THR A 425 -11.18 -15.70 6.39
CA THR A 425 -12.53 -16.23 6.14
C THR A 425 -13.51 -15.13 5.70
N GLU A 426 -13.49 -13.96 6.34
CA GLU A 426 -14.35 -12.83 5.97
C GLU A 426 -14.03 -12.32 4.55
N ILE A 427 -12.74 -12.24 4.20
CA ILE A 427 -12.30 -11.83 2.85
C ILE A 427 -12.72 -12.87 1.81
N GLN A 428 -12.49 -14.15 2.06
CA GLN A 428 -12.86 -15.25 1.15
C GLN A 428 -14.36 -15.27 0.88
N LYS A 429 -15.17 -15.06 1.92
CA LYS A 429 -16.63 -14.98 1.77
C LYS A 429 -17.05 -13.83 0.85
N SER A 430 -16.46 -12.65 1.03
CA SER A 430 -16.78 -11.49 0.20
C SER A 430 -16.30 -11.68 -1.26
N ALA A 431 -15.14 -12.30 -1.45
CA ALA A 431 -14.62 -12.63 -2.78
C ALA A 431 -15.54 -13.64 -3.50
N PHE A 432 -16.00 -14.65 -2.79
CA PHE A 432 -16.95 -15.63 -3.32
C PHE A 432 -18.30 -14.99 -3.70
N ASP A 433 -18.85 -14.13 -2.83
CA ASP A 433 -20.12 -13.43 -3.10
C ASP A 433 -19.99 -12.51 -4.32
N TYR A 434 -18.87 -11.81 -4.50
CA TYR A 434 -18.59 -10.99 -5.69
C TYR A 434 -18.48 -11.85 -6.95
N GLN A 435 -17.72 -12.95 -6.92
CA GLN A 435 -17.59 -13.87 -8.05
C GLN A 435 -18.95 -14.41 -8.47
N ARG A 436 -19.78 -14.84 -7.52
CA ARG A 436 -21.14 -15.29 -7.77
C ARG A 436 -22.00 -14.20 -8.42
N ALA A 437 -21.91 -12.95 -7.95
CA ALA A 437 -22.64 -11.82 -8.53
C ALA A 437 -22.24 -11.56 -9.98
N VAL A 438 -20.96 -11.74 -10.34
CA VAL A 438 -20.48 -11.66 -11.74
C VAL A 438 -21.03 -12.83 -12.58
N GLU A 439 -20.99 -14.05 -12.09
CA GLU A 439 -21.50 -15.24 -12.79
C GLU A 439 -23.01 -15.18 -13.03
N THR A 440 -23.77 -14.71 -12.04
CA THR A 440 -25.23 -14.55 -12.14
C THR A 440 -25.65 -13.27 -12.89
N ARG A 441 -24.70 -12.44 -13.33
CA ARG A 441 -24.92 -11.13 -13.94
C ARG A 441 -25.65 -10.12 -13.04
N GLU A 442 -25.66 -10.32 -11.73
CA GLU A 442 -26.06 -9.28 -10.76
C GLU A 442 -25.05 -8.11 -10.81
N GLN A 443 -23.74 -8.42 -10.94
CA GLN A 443 -22.67 -7.48 -11.20
C GLN A 443 -22.21 -7.58 -12.66
N MET A 444 -22.30 -6.46 -13.38
CA MET A 444 -21.86 -6.37 -14.78
C MET A 444 -20.40 -5.92 -14.85
N VAL A 445 -19.60 -6.63 -15.65
CA VAL A 445 -18.22 -6.26 -15.98
C VAL A 445 -18.11 -6.18 -17.50
N VAL A 446 -17.99 -4.97 -18.03
CA VAL A 446 -17.96 -4.68 -19.48
C VAL A 446 -16.80 -5.44 -20.15
N GLY A 447 -17.11 -6.16 -21.20
CA GLY A 447 -16.17 -6.98 -21.96
C GLY A 447 -15.93 -8.37 -21.36
N VAL A 448 -16.43 -8.66 -20.15
CA VAL A 448 -16.24 -9.96 -19.47
C VAL A 448 -17.54 -10.78 -19.47
N ASN A 449 -18.58 -10.31 -18.78
CA ASN A 449 -19.86 -11.01 -18.71
C ASN A 449 -20.99 -10.31 -19.48
N ASP A 450 -20.71 -9.10 -20.01
CA ASP A 450 -21.58 -8.38 -20.95
C ASP A 450 -20.74 -7.49 -21.90
N PHE A 451 -21.33 -7.06 -23.02
CA PHE A 451 -20.67 -6.23 -24.06
C PHE A 451 -19.36 -6.85 -24.57
N GLN A 452 -19.33 -8.16 -24.72
CA GLN A 452 -18.18 -8.90 -25.24
C GLN A 452 -17.92 -8.57 -26.70
N ALA A 453 -16.64 -8.55 -27.11
CA ALA A 453 -16.25 -8.44 -28.50
C ALA A 453 -16.09 -9.83 -29.13
N GLU A 454 -16.38 -9.97 -30.43
CA GLU A 454 -16.20 -11.23 -31.17
C GLU A 454 -14.71 -11.54 -31.40
N GLU A 455 -13.87 -10.50 -31.53
CA GLU A 455 -12.41 -10.64 -31.71
C GLU A 455 -11.65 -9.97 -30.56
N GLU A 456 -10.70 -10.69 -29.98
CA GLU A 456 -9.78 -10.13 -28.98
C GLU A 456 -8.63 -9.38 -29.67
N ARG A 457 -8.49 -8.11 -29.35
CA ARG A 457 -7.37 -7.30 -29.77
C ARG A 457 -6.14 -7.58 -28.90
N LYS A 458 -5.08 -8.09 -29.50
CA LYS A 458 -3.79 -8.28 -28.81
C LYS A 458 -3.02 -6.96 -28.77
N ILE A 459 -2.61 -6.56 -27.57
CA ILE A 459 -1.70 -5.44 -27.37
C ILE A 459 -0.27 -5.93 -27.12
N PRO A 460 0.78 -5.14 -27.43
CA PRO A 460 2.15 -5.47 -27.08
C PRO A 460 2.31 -5.59 -25.55
N THR A 461 3.01 -6.62 -25.09
CA THR A 461 3.33 -6.83 -23.68
C THR A 461 4.83 -6.83 -23.44
N LEU A 462 5.26 -6.41 -22.24
CA LEU A 462 6.66 -6.47 -21.84
C LEU A 462 7.08 -7.92 -21.60
N SER A 463 8.19 -8.32 -22.22
CA SER A 463 8.84 -9.60 -21.93
C SER A 463 10.22 -9.36 -21.31
N ILE A 464 10.54 -10.07 -20.26
CA ILE A 464 11.83 -9.99 -19.57
C ILE A 464 12.76 -11.04 -20.16
N ASP A 465 13.97 -10.62 -20.56
CA ASP A 465 14.99 -11.53 -21.08
C ASP A 465 15.55 -12.42 -19.95
N PRO A 466 15.47 -13.76 -20.05
CA PRO A 466 16.04 -14.67 -19.06
C PRO A 466 17.57 -14.55 -18.90
N ALA A 467 18.27 -13.89 -19.82
CA ALA A 467 19.69 -13.59 -19.67
C ALA A 467 19.98 -12.68 -18.47
N LEU A 468 19.05 -11.78 -18.13
CA LEU A 468 19.19 -10.83 -17.03
C LEU A 468 19.31 -11.51 -15.65
N GLU A 469 18.61 -12.63 -15.44
CA GLU A 469 18.78 -13.46 -14.25
C GLU A 469 20.20 -13.99 -14.13
N ARG A 470 20.78 -14.53 -15.21
CA ARG A 470 22.16 -15.03 -15.22
C ARG A 470 23.17 -13.92 -14.95
N GLU A 471 22.95 -12.72 -15.47
CA GLU A 471 23.79 -11.56 -15.19
C GLU A 471 23.73 -11.15 -13.72
N GLN A 472 22.53 -11.16 -13.11
CA GLN A 472 22.35 -10.86 -11.70
C GLN A 472 23.10 -11.85 -10.82
N VAL A 473 22.94 -13.14 -11.06
CA VAL A 473 23.67 -14.22 -10.37
C VAL A 473 25.18 -14.09 -10.54
N ALA A 474 25.65 -13.73 -11.73
CA ALA A 474 27.09 -13.54 -11.99
C ALA A 474 27.65 -12.35 -11.18
N ARG A 475 26.93 -11.23 -11.09
CA ARG A 475 27.32 -10.05 -10.29
C ARG A 475 27.40 -10.40 -8.81
N LEU A 476 26.40 -11.11 -8.28
CA LEU A 476 26.38 -11.57 -6.90
C LEU A 476 27.59 -12.45 -6.57
N LYS A 477 27.91 -13.42 -7.42
CA LYS A 477 29.12 -14.27 -7.24
C LYS A 477 30.41 -13.45 -7.27
N ALA A 478 30.50 -12.46 -8.16
CA ALA A 478 31.64 -11.56 -8.24
C ALA A 478 31.80 -10.72 -6.97
N LEU A 479 30.71 -10.18 -6.41
CA LEU A 479 30.72 -9.46 -5.12
C LEU A 479 31.26 -10.35 -4.01
N ARG A 480 30.69 -11.55 -3.84
CA ARG A 480 31.12 -12.48 -2.78
C ARG A 480 32.59 -12.89 -2.89
N SER A 481 33.15 -12.95 -4.11
CA SER A 481 34.55 -13.27 -4.34
C SER A 481 35.51 -12.12 -4.02
N LYS A 482 35.05 -10.86 -4.09
CA LYS A 482 35.88 -9.66 -3.90
C LYS A 482 35.85 -9.11 -2.48
N ARG A 483 34.75 -9.34 -1.75
CA ARG A 483 34.57 -8.78 -0.41
C ARG A 483 35.50 -9.43 0.64
N ASP A 484 35.71 -8.74 1.74
CA ASP A 484 36.38 -9.29 2.92
C ASP A 484 35.41 -10.21 3.69
N SER A 485 35.48 -11.51 3.40
CA SER A 485 34.57 -12.51 4.00
C SER A 485 34.70 -12.58 5.51
N GLY A 486 35.87 -12.27 6.10
CA GLY A 486 36.07 -12.25 7.55
C GLY A 486 35.30 -11.10 8.20
N LYS A 487 35.34 -9.90 7.63
CA LYS A 487 34.55 -8.76 8.10
C LYS A 487 33.05 -8.99 7.93
N THR A 488 32.62 -9.51 6.79
CA THR A 488 31.21 -9.84 6.57
C THR A 488 30.72 -10.83 7.63
N ALA A 489 31.45 -11.92 7.87
CA ALA A 489 31.08 -12.91 8.87
C ALA A 489 31.02 -12.32 10.30
N ALA A 490 31.95 -11.45 10.66
CA ALA A 490 31.96 -10.78 11.97
C ALA A 490 30.73 -9.88 12.16
N THR A 491 30.29 -9.16 11.13
CA THR A 491 29.11 -8.30 11.20
C THR A 491 27.80 -9.10 11.25
N LEU A 492 27.71 -10.24 10.56
CA LEU A 492 26.58 -11.14 10.66
C LEU A 492 26.50 -11.82 12.05
N ALA A 493 27.63 -12.18 12.64
CA ALA A 493 27.67 -12.69 14.01
C ALA A 493 27.19 -11.63 15.04
N GLU A 494 27.53 -10.36 14.85
CA GLU A 494 27.01 -9.27 15.69
C GLU A 494 25.50 -9.09 15.50
N LEU A 495 24.97 -9.21 14.27
CA LEU A 495 23.53 -9.19 14.00
C LEU A 495 22.83 -10.37 14.70
N GLU A 496 23.40 -11.58 14.62
CA GLU A 496 22.88 -12.76 15.33
C GLU A 496 22.84 -12.53 16.84
N ARG A 497 23.91 -12.01 17.44
CA ARG A 497 23.97 -11.67 18.85
C ARG A 497 22.85 -10.71 19.26
N ARG A 498 22.68 -9.60 18.51
CA ARG A 498 21.64 -8.60 18.82
C ARG A 498 20.24 -9.16 18.63
N SER A 499 20.03 -10.03 17.66
CA SER A 499 18.70 -10.60 17.42
C SER A 499 18.20 -11.45 18.60
N ARG A 500 19.12 -11.96 19.44
CA ARG A 500 18.82 -12.68 20.70
C ARG A 500 18.56 -11.76 21.90
N THR A 501 18.71 -10.45 21.75
CA THR A 501 18.49 -9.43 22.80
C THR A 501 17.36 -8.49 22.40
N SER A 502 17.07 -7.47 23.20
CA SER A 502 16.13 -6.39 22.88
C SER A 502 16.79 -5.20 22.17
N GLU A 503 18.09 -5.28 21.83
CA GLU A 503 18.77 -4.22 21.09
C GLU A 503 18.19 -4.01 19.71
N ASN A 504 18.14 -2.75 19.25
CA ASN A 504 17.66 -2.41 17.91
C ASN A 504 18.55 -3.03 16.83
N LEU A 505 17.94 -3.67 15.84
CA LEU A 505 18.65 -4.44 14.82
C LEU A 505 19.21 -3.58 13.68
N LEU A 506 18.64 -2.40 13.40
CA LEU A 506 19.00 -1.60 12.23
C LEU A 506 20.47 -1.17 12.20
N PRO A 507 21.12 -0.78 13.32
CA PRO A 507 22.55 -0.47 13.29
C PRO A 507 23.43 -1.67 12.91
N ALA A 508 23.08 -2.90 13.33
CA ALA A 508 23.82 -4.10 12.96
C ALA A 508 23.55 -4.50 11.49
N ILE A 509 22.31 -4.38 11.01
CA ILE A 509 21.96 -4.59 9.60
C ILE A 509 22.74 -3.60 8.73
N LEU A 510 22.77 -2.32 9.08
CA LEU A 510 23.50 -1.31 8.31
C LEU A 510 25.01 -1.62 8.27
N MET A 511 25.58 -2.03 9.39
CA MET A 511 27.00 -2.44 9.47
C MET A 511 27.29 -3.66 8.60
N ALA A 512 26.41 -4.65 8.58
CA ALA A 512 26.55 -5.83 7.71
C ALA A 512 26.50 -5.43 6.22
N ILE A 513 25.56 -4.56 5.82
CA ILE A 513 25.44 -4.02 4.47
C ILE A 513 26.68 -3.24 4.05
N GLU A 514 27.22 -2.37 4.91
CA GLU A 514 28.44 -1.60 4.64
C GLU A 514 29.68 -2.51 4.48
N ASN A 515 29.62 -3.75 5.00
CA ASN A 515 30.61 -4.80 4.79
C ASN A 515 30.18 -5.87 3.75
N TYR A 516 29.29 -5.49 2.83
CA TYR A 516 28.87 -6.29 1.68
C TYR A 516 28.16 -7.62 2.00
N ALA A 517 27.49 -7.71 3.15
CA ALA A 517 26.53 -8.78 3.37
C ALA A 517 25.34 -8.63 2.41
N THR A 518 24.82 -9.75 1.93
CA THR A 518 23.69 -9.79 0.98
C THR A 518 22.35 -9.79 1.72
N VAL A 519 21.27 -9.54 0.97
CA VAL A 519 19.89 -9.61 1.48
C VAL A 519 19.61 -11.01 2.05
N GLY A 520 20.01 -12.06 1.31
CA GLY A 520 19.85 -13.46 1.75
C GLY A 520 20.64 -13.77 3.02
N GLU A 521 21.93 -13.40 3.10
CA GLU A 521 22.77 -13.68 4.27
C GLU A 521 22.24 -13.00 5.54
N ILE A 522 21.77 -11.76 5.45
CA ILE A 522 21.14 -11.06 6.58
C ILE A 522 19.83 -11.73 6.96
N SER A 523 19.01 -12.10 5.99
CA SER A 523 17.72 -12.76 6.21
C SER A 523 17.92 -14.15 6.84
N ASP A 524 18.91 -14.93 6.39
CA ASP A 524 19.22 -16.24 6.92
C ASP A 524 19.74 -16.17 8.36
N THR A 525 20.55 -15.15 8.67
CA THR A 525 20.98 -14.88 10.04
C THR A 525 19.79 -14.65 10.97
N LEU A 526 18.79 -13.89 10.50
CA LEU A 526 17.56 -13.65 11.26
C LEU A 526 16.67 -14.89 11.32
N ARG A 527 16.57 -15.68 10.22
CA ARG A 527 15.83 -16.97 10.20
C ARG A 527 16.38 -17.95 11.22
N ALA A 528 17.70 -18.03 11.34
CA ALA A 528 18.35 -18.92 12.31
C ALA A 528 17.96 -18.61 13.77
N VAL A 529 17.62 -17.35 14.07
CA VAL A 529 17.23 -16.94 15.44
C VAL A 529 15.71 -16.93 15.63
N PHE A 530 14.97 -16.42 14.67
CA PHE A 530 13.53 -16.17 14.78
C PHE A 530 12.67 -17.34 14.30
N GLY A 531 13.23 -18.22 13.46
CA GLY A 531 12.49 -19.23 12.74
C GLY A 531 11.72 -18.64 11.55
N GLU A 532 11.01 -19.50 10.85
CA GLU A 532 10.13 -19.16 9.75
C GLU A 532 8.66 -19.34 10.14
N TYR A 533 7.79 -18.51 9.58
CA TYR A 533 6.34 -18.67 9.76
C TYR A 533 5.87 -19.90 8.99
N GLN A 534 5.06 -20.70 9.66
CA GLN A 534 4.35 -21.82 9.03
C GLN A 534 2.86 -21.54 9.04
N GLU A 535 2.28 -21.54 7.86
CA GLU A 535 0.85 -21.30 7.68
C GLU A 535 0.05 -22.42 8.34
N SER A 536 -0.87 -22.07 9.23
CA SER A 536 -1.86 -23.01 9.72
C SER A 536 -2.98 -23.09 8.68
N VAL A 537 -3.15 -24.27 8.07
CA VAL A 537 -4.28 -24.49 7.15
C VAL A 537 -5.55 -24.44 7.99
N VAL A 538 -6.32 -23.37 7.86
CA VAL A 538 -7.69 -23.29 8.36
C VAL A 538 -8.57 -23.98 7.32
N LEU A 539 -8.98 -25.21 7.60
CA LEU A 539 -9.93 -25.98 6.79
C LEU A 539 -11.36 -25.52 7.04
#